data_50e70f33ddf538550f050d29dfe53fc1
#
_entry.id   50e70f33ddf538550f050d29dfe53fc1
#
_cell.length_a   1.000
_cell.length_b   1.000
_cell.length_c   1.000
_cell.angle_alpha   90.00
_cell.angle_beta   90.00
_cell.angle_gamma   90.00
#
_symmetry.space_group_name_H-M   'P 1'
#
loop_
_entity.id
_entity.type
_entity.pdbx_description
1 polymer ?
#
loop_
_entity_poly.entity_id
_entity_poly.type
_entity_poly.pdbx_seq_one_letter_code
_entity_poly.pdbx_strand_id
1 'polypeptide(L)'
;MTTHMPTLVSLRAFEAVARHKSFRKAADEICVTHAAVSHQVKALETTIGVKLLERTSRSVELTPAGEQYDPPIREHIQGIIKATRRIQTPEEPDVLLVQSYASFNTMWLQPRLAEFLQDNPDTRVRIVSTFEDGDYD
;
A
#
# COMPACT_ATOMS: atom_id res chain seq x y z
N MET A 1 -27.73 -11.78 -9.52
CA MET A 1 -27.05 -11.73 -8.19
C MET A 1 -26.48 -10.35 -7.99
N THR A 2 -27.01 -9.59 -7.07
CA THR A 2 -26.44 -8.27 -6.73
C THR A 2 -25.20 -8.51 -5.89
N THR A 3 -24.00 -8.37 -6.47
CA THR A 3 -22.75 -8.46 -5.70
C THR A 3 -22.72 -7.25 -4.77
N HIS A 4 -22.98 -7.47 -3.49
CA HIS A 4 -22.91 -6.40 -2.50
C HIS A 4 -21.44 -6.05 -2.27
N MET A 5 -21.05 -4.84 -2.68
CA MET A 5 -19.68 -4.38 -2.49
C MET A 5 -19.41 -4.16 -1.00
N PRO A 6 -18.36 -4.79 -0.44
CA PRO A 6 -17.94 -4.53 0.93
C PRO A 6 -17.55 -3.07 1.15
N THR A 7 -17.63 -2.59 2.38
CA THR A 7 -17.20 -1.23 2.69
C THR A 7 -15.67 -1.10 2.66
N LEU A 8 -15.15 0.04 2.22
CA LEU A 8 -13.70 0.29 2.22
C LEU A 8 -13.10 0.17 3.64
N VAL A 9 -13.86 0.53 4.67
CA VAL A 9 -13.43 0.40 6.07
C VAL A 9 -13.21 -1.05 6.45
N SER A 10 -14.11 -1.95 6.06
CA SER A 10 -13.98 -3.38 6.34
C SER A 10 -12.84 -4.04 5.54
N LEU A 11 -12.64 -3.62 4.28
CA LEU A 11 -11.52 -4.07 3.45
C LEU A 11 -10.18 -3.63 4.03
N ARG A 12 -10.07 -2.37 4.48
CA ARG A 12 -8.86 -1.83 5.11
C ARG A 12 -8.55 -2.53 6.44
N ALA A 13 -9.57 -2.82 7.25
CA ALA A 13 -9.40 -3.57 8.48
C ALA A 13 -8.89 -4.99 8.23
N PHE A 14 -9.44 -5.69 7.24
CA PHE A 14 -8.99 -7.02 6.83
C PHE A 14 -7.54 -7.00 6.35
N GLU A 15 -7.18 -6.10 5.41
CA GLU A 15 -5.82 -5.97 4.87
C GLU A 15 -4.80 -5.74 5.99
N ALA A 16 -5.09 -4.83 6.92
CA ALA A 16 -4.20 -4.54 8.03
C ALA A 16 -4.01 -5.77 8.95
N VAL A 17 -5.08 -6.52 9.25
CA VAL A 17 -4.99 -7.75 10.06
C VAL A 17 -4.23 -8.85 9.32
N ALA A 18 -4.47 -9.03 8.03
CA ALA A 18 -3.79 -10.01 7.18
C ALA A 18 -2.27 -9.77 7.16
N ARG A 19 -1.86 -8.52 6.96
CA ARG A 19 -0.45 -8.12 6.89
C ARG A 19 0.26 -8.20 8.24
N HIS A 20 -0.37 -7.77 9.32
CA HIS A 20 0.22 -7.82 10.66
C HIS A 20 0.07 -9.17 11.36
N LYS A 21 -0.79 -10.05 10.89
CA LYS A 21 -1.22 -11.29 11.58
C LYS A 21 -1.66 -11.04 13.03
N SER A 22 -2.21 -9.85 13.27
CA SER A 22 -2.56 -9.36 14.61
C SER A 22 -3.64 -8.28 14.56
N PHE A 23 -4.76 -8.52 15.21
CA PHE A 23 -5.82 -7.52 15.37
C PHE A 23 -5.36 -6.29 16.15
N ARG A 24 -4.49 -6.46 17.14
CA ARG A 24 -3.96 -5.35 17.94
C ARG A 24 -3.08 -4.43 17.10
N LYS A 25 -2.07 -4.99 16.40
CA LYS A 25 -1.19 -4.19 15.55
C LYS A 25 -1.95 -3.49 14.42
N ALA A 26 -2.95 -4.17 13.84
CA ALA A 26 -3.82 -3.58 12.83
C ALA A 26 -4.62 -2.40 13.42
N ALA A 27 -5.17 -2.54 14.61
CA ALA A 27 -5.92 -1.48 15.28
C ALA A 27 -5.04 -0.25 15.56
N ASP A 28 -3.82 -0.48 16.04
CA ASP A 28 -2.83 0.58 16.29
C ASP A 28 -2.49 1.34 14.99
N GLU A 29 -2.27 0.62 13.87
CA GLU A 29 -1.94 1.23 12.59
C GLU A 29 -3.07 2.09 12.01
N ILE A 30 -4.31 1.57 12.03
CA ILE A 30 -5.45 2.29 11.45
C ILE A 30 -6.14 3.23 12.43
N CYS A 31 -5.55 3.42 13.62
CA CYS A 31 -5.99 4.35 14.67
C CYS A 31 -7.42 4.12 15.15
N VAL A 32 -7.78 2.86 15.39
CA VAL A 32 -9.09 2.45 15.93
C VAL A 32 -8.91 1.45 17.08
N THR A 33 -10.02 1.08 17.73
CA THR A 33 -9.99 0.06 18.78
C THR A 33 -9.91 -1.36 18.20
N HIS A 34 -9.33 -2.29 18.95
CA HIS A 34 -9.32 -3.73 18.61
C HIS A 34 -10.75 -4.27 18.35
N ALA A 35 -11.72 -3.82 19.15
CA ALA A 35 -13.13 -4.22 18.97
C ALA A 35 -13.69 -3.73 17.63
N ALA A 36 -13.35 -2.50 17.22
CA ALA A 36 -13.76 -1.94 15.93
C ALA A 36 -13.18 -2.76 14.76
N VAL A 37 -11.89 -3.08 14.77
CA VAL A 37 -11.27 -3.92 13.74
C VAL A 37 -11.93 -5.29 13.68
N SER A 38 -12.14 -5.94 14.83
CA SER A 38 -12.80 -7.24 14.91
C SER A 38 -14.22 -7.21 14.35
N HIS A 39 -14.98 -6.14 14.64
CA HIS A 39 -16.31 -5.93 14.09
C HIS A 39 -16.29 -5.74 12.57
N GLN A 40 -15.36 -4.93 12.04
CA GLN A 40 -15.25 -4.68 10.60
C GLN A 40 -14.87 -5.94 9.82
N VAL A 41 -13.93 -6.73 10.32
CA VAL A 41 -13.56 -8.01 9.69
C VAL A 41 -14.75 -8.97 9.69
N LYS A 42 -15.48 -9.09 10.82
CA LYS A 42 -16.67 -9.92 10.90
C LYS A 42 -17.77 -9.46 9.93
N ALA A 43 -17.98 -8.14 9.80
CA ALA A 43 -18.93 -7.58 8.84
C ALA A 43 -18.55 -7.92 7.40
N LEU A 44 -17.25 -7.84 7.06
CA LEU A 44 -16.74 -8.25 5.76
C LEU A 44 -17.02 -9.72 5.46
N GLU A 45 -16.66 -10.62 6.37
CA GLU A 45 -16.88 -12.05 6.23
C GLU A 45 -18.38 -12.38 6.11
N THR A 46 -19.24 -11.65 6.83
CA THR A 46 -20.70 -11.79 6.71
C THR A 46 -21.20 -11.36 5.34
N THR A 47 -20.66 -10.25 4.80
CA THR A 47 -21.06 -9.72 3.49
C THR A 47 -20.64 -10.68 2.36
N ILE A 48 -19.43 -11.25 2.46
CA ILE A 48 -18.90 -12.20 1.46
C ILE A 48 -19.47 -13.61 1.66
N GLY A 49 -19.89 -13.95 2.88
CA GLY A 49 -20.40 -15.29 3.23
C GLY A 49 -19.31 -16.33 3.48
N VAL A 50 -18.02 -15.92 3.56
CA VAL A 50 -16.88 -16.80 3.74
C VAL A 50 -15.94 -16.27 4.81
N LYS A 51 -15.34 -17.16 5.59
CA LYS A 51 -14.28 -16.82 6.53
C LYS A 51 -12.97 -16.54 5.79
N LEU A 52 -12.36 -15.39 6.09
CA LEU A 52 -11.09 -14.96 5.51
C LEU A 52 -9.93 -15.13 6.50
N LEU A 53 -10.22 -15.07 7.80
CA LEU A 53 -9.24 -15.18 8.88
C LEU A 53 -9.65 -16.28 9.85
N GLU A 54 -8.66 -17.00 10.36
CA GLU A 54 -8.81 -17.94 11.46
C GLU A 54 -7.86 -17.59 12.60
N ARG A 55 -8.35 -17.83 13.84
CA ARG A 55 -7.53 -17.62 15.05
C ARG A 55 -6.89 -18.92 15.45
N THR A 56 -5.56 -18.91 15.53
CA THR A 56 -4.80 -19.98 16.17
C THR A 56 -4.55 -19.63 17.64
N SER A 57 -3.97 -20.56 18.40
CA SER A 57 -3.61 -20.30 19.80
C SER A 57 -2.54 -19.20 19.97
N ARG A 58 -1.83 -18.81 18.91
CA ARG A 58 -0.68 -17.88 18.97
C ARG A 58 -0.75 -16.72 18.01
N SER A 59 -1.57 -16.82 16.95
CA SER A 59 -1.61 -15.84 15.86
C SER A 59 -2.96 -15.80 15.18
N VAL A 60 -3.06 -14.94 14.18
CA VAL A 60 -4.14 -14.90 13.21
C VAL A 60 -3.55 -15.30 11.86
N GLU A 61 -4.20 -16.23 11.19
CA GLU A 61 -3.77 -16.71 9.87
C GLU A 61 -4.88 -16.48 8.85
N LEU A 62 -4.48 -16.42 7.57
CA LEU A 62 -5.44 -16.38 6.47
C LEU A 62 -6.00 -17.78 6.22
N THR A 63 -7.30 -17.85 5.94
CA THR A 63 -7.90 -19.06 5.34
C THR A 63 -7.50 -19.15 3.87
N PRO A 64 -7.70 -20.28 3.16
CA PRO A 64 -7.47 -20.35 1.72
C PRO A 64 -8.24 -19.27 0.93
N ALA A 65 -9.44 -18.92 1.36
CA ALA A 65 -10.20 -17.81 0.78
C ALA A 65 -9.55 -16.45 1.08
N GLY A 66 -9.02 -16.28 2.30
CA GLY A 66 -8.27 -15.09 2.69
C GLY A 66 -6.98 -14.92 1.88
N GLU A 67 -6.22 -15.99 1.66
CA GLU A 67 -5.01 -15.98 0.83
C GLU A 67 -5.29 -15.58 -0.63
N GLN A 68 -6.42 -16.02 -1.16
CA GLN A 68 -6.86 -15.64 -2.50
C GLN A 68 -7.34 -14.18 -2.55
N TYR A 69 -7.94 -13.68 -1.48
CA TYR A 69 -8.58 -12.37 -1.43
C TYR A 69 -7.61 -11.24 -1.06
N ASP A 70 -6.58 -11.50 -0.22
CA ASP A 70 -5.64 -10.49 0.28
C ASP A 70 -4.86 -9.76 -0.83
N PRO A 71 -4.21 -10.44 -1.82
CA PRO A 71 -3.38 -9.76 -2.80
C PRO A 71 -4.14 -8.69 -3.60
N PRO A 72 -5.29 -8.99 -4.24
CA PRO A 72 -6.02 -7.98 -4.99
C PRO A 72 -6.56 -6.84 -4.10
N ILE A 73 -6.96 -7.12 -2.86
CA ILE A 73 -7.43 -6.07 -1.95
C ILE A 73 -6.28 -5.14 -1.56
N ARG A 74 -5.11 -5.68 -1.26
CA ARG A 74 -3.90 -4.90 -0.96
C ARG A 74 -3.52 -3.99 -2.11
N GLU A 75 -3.47 -4.51 -3.32
CA GLU A 75 -3.18 -3.73 -4.53
C GLU A 75 -4.15 -2.55 -4.71
N HIS A 76 -5.46 -2.80 -4.62
CA HIS A 76 -6.47 -1.76 -4.80
C HIS A 76 -6.42 -0.69 -3.69
N ILE A 77 -6.19 -1.08 -2.43
CA ILE A 77 -5.99 -0.13 -1.33
C ILE A 77 -4.75 0.74 -1.58
N GLN A 78 -3.64 0.15 -2.02
CA GLN A 78 -2.43 0.90 -2.37
C GLN A 78 -2.68 1.84 -3.57
N GLY A 79 -3.47 1.42 -4.55
CA GLY A 79 -3.90 2.26 -5.66
C GLY A 79 -4.67 3.51 -5.19
N ILE A 80 -5.60 3.34 -4.24
CA ILE A 80 -6.35 4.47 -3.65
C ILE A 80 -5.39 5.42 -2.91
N ILE A 81 -4.45 4.89 -2.13
CA ILE A 81 -3.45 5.69 -1.41
C ILE A 81 -2.58 6.48 -2.39
N LYS A 82 -2.10 5.84 -3.45
CA LYS A 82 -1.32 6.49 -4.51
C LYS A 82 -2.11 7.62 -5.19
N ALA A 83 -3.38 7.37 -5.53
CA ALA A 83 -4.25 8.38 -6.13
C ALA A 83 -4.47 9.59 -5.20
N THR A 84 -4.70 9.34 -3.92
CA THR A 84 -4.86 10.39 -2.90
C THR A 84 -3.60 11.24 -2.77
N ARG A 85 -2.41 10.61 -2.70
CA ARG A 85 -1.13 11.31 -2.62
C ARG A 85 -0.87 12.21 -3.81
N ARG A 86 -1.25 11.77 -5.03
CA ARG A 86 -1.12 12.61 -6.24
C ARG A 86 -1.89 13.92 -6.15
N ILE A 87 -3.07 13.89 -5.54
CA ILE A 87 -3.89 15.12 -5.36
C ILE A 87 -3.33 16.00 -4.24
N GLN A 88 -2.81 15.38 -3.16
CA GLN A 88 -2.27 16.10 -2.00
C GLN A 88 -0.89 16.72 -2.28
N THR A 89 -0.13 16.11 -3.17
CA THR A 89 1.14 16.68 -3.62
C THR A 89 0.87 17.31 -4.98
N PRO A 90 0.81 18.65 -5.10
CA PRO A 90 0.73 19.28 -6.41
C PRO A 90 1.89 18.75 -7.24
N GLU A 91 1.58 18.15 -8.38
CA GLU A 91 2.60 17.90 -9.41
C GLU A 91 3.13 19.28 -9.76
N GLU A 92 4.36 19.60 -9.35
CA GLU A 92 5.07 20.71 -9.94
C GLU A 92 5.24 20.33 -11.41
N PRO A 93 4.57 21.02 -12.35
CA PRO A 93 4.40 20.54 -13.72
C PRO A 93 5.71 20.33 -14.49
N ASP A 94 6.82 20.77 -13.93
CA ASP A 94 8.14 20.72 -14.56
C ASP A 94 9.18 19.92 -13.74
N VAL A 95 8.75 19.03 -12.84
CA VAL A 95 9.66 18.19 -12.05
C VAL A 95 9.65 16.75 -12.53
N LEU A 96 10.74 16.31 -13.11
CA LEU A 96 11.00 14.92 -13.43
C LEU A 96 11.33 14.13 -12.15
N LEU A 97 10.47 13.22 -11.76
CA LEU A 97 10.73 12.32 -10.64
C LEU A 97 11.47 11.07 -11.13
N VAL A 98 12.68 10.86 -10.61
CA VAL A 98 13.49 9.67 -10.89
C VAL A 98 13.63 8.84 -9.63
N GLN A 99 13.13 7.62 -9.66
CA GLN A 99 13.29 6.65 -8.57
C GLN A 99 14.28 5.57 -8.98
N SER A 100 15.32 5.37 -8.19
CA SER A 100 16.32 4.33 -8.45
C SER A 100 17.10 3.95 -7.18
N TYR A 101 17.91 2.91 -7.26
CA TYR A 101 18.76 2.50 -6.15
C TYR A 101 19.84 3.53 -5.83
N ALA A 102 20.16 3.68 -4.54
CA ALA A 102 21.14 4.65 -4.05
C ALA A 102 22.52 4.50 -4.74
N SER A 103 22.98 3.27 -4.93
CA SER A 103 24.25 2.97 -5.63
C SER A 103 24.23 3.43 -7.09
N PHE A 104 23.17 3.15 -7.82
CA PHE A 104 22.99 3.61 -9.18
C PHE A 104 22.92 5.14 -9.27
N ASN A 105 22.19 5.76 -8.35
CA ASN A 105 22.10 7.22 -8.27
C ASN A 105 23.49 7.85 -8.14
N THR A 106 24.28 7.39 -7.15
CA THR A 106 25.57 8.00 -6.83
C THR A 106 26.63 7.72 -7.90
N MET A 107 26.69 6.49 -8.39
CA MET A 107 27.78 6.06 -9.28
C MET A 107 27.54 6.38 -10.75
N TRP A 108 26.30 6.38 -11.19
CA TRP A 108 25.98 6.52 -12.61
C TRP A 108 25.11 7.73 -12.93
N LEU A 109 24.01 7.94 -12.19
CA LEU A 109 23.03 8.96 -12.54
C LEU A 109 23.51 10.39 -12.22
N GLN A 110 23.98 10.65 -11.01
CA GLN A 110 24.37 12.00 -10.58
C GLN A 110 25.45 12.65 -11.47
N PRO A 111 26.52 11.95 -11.86
CA PRO A 111 27.54 12.54 -12.75
C PRO A 111 26.98 12.97 -14.12
N ARG A 112 26.00 12.21 -14.65
CA ARG A 112 25.40 12.48 -15.96
C ARG A 112 24.25 13.48 -15.89
N LEU A 113 23.60 13.57 -14.75
CA LEU A 113 22.50 14.50 -14.53
C LEU A 113 22.97 15.96 -14.59
N ALA A 114 24.17 16.25 -14.15
CA ALA A 114 24.75 17.58 -14.23
C ALA A 114 24.89 18.08 -15.69
N GLU A 115 25.36 17.22 -16.59
CA GLU A 115 25.44 17.49 -18.01
C GLU A 115 24.05 17.68 -18.64
N PHE A 116 23.12 16.77 -18.34
CA PHE A 116 21.74 16.86 -18.81
C PHE A 116 21.05 18.17 -18.39
N LEU A 117 21.24 18.62 -17.15
CA LEU A 117 20.64 19.86 -16.64
C LEU A 117 21.28 21.13 -17.24
N GLN A 118 22.55 21.07 -17.70
CA GLN A 118 23.17 22.17 -18.46
C GLN A 118 22.49 22.37 -19.83
N ASP A 119 22.12 21.25 -20.46
CA ASP A 119 21.45 21.28 -21.77
C ASP A 119 19.93 21.54 -21.63
N ASN A 120 19.36 21.32 -20.44
CA ASN A 120 17.92 21.46 -20.16
C ASN A 120 17.68 22.30 -18.88
N PRO A 121 18.00 23.61 -18.89
CA PRO A 121 18.01 24.46 -17.69
C PRO A 121 16.63 24.64 -17.04
N ASP A 122 15.55 24.48 -17.80
CA ASP A 122 14.17 24.59 -17.30
C ASP A 122 13.66 23.30 -16.65
N THR A 123 14.43 22.22 -16.71
CA THR A 123 14.04 20.93 -16.15
C THR A 123 14.46 20.83 -14.70
N ARG A 124 13.50 20.56 -13.81
CA ARG A 124 13.76 20.21 -12.42
C ARG A 124 13.73 18.71 -12.25
N VAL A 125 14.73 18.16 -11.55
CA VAL A 125 14.79 16.71 -11.28
C VAL A 125 14.76 16.46 -9.79
N ARG A 126 13.87 15.59 -9.35
CA ARG A 126 13.82 15.08 -7.99
C ARG A 126 14.21 13.60 -8.00
N ILE A 127 15.28 13.26 -7.28
CA ILE A 127 15.74 11.88 -7.16
C ILE A 127 15.26 11.31 -5.84
N VAL A 128 14.60 10.14 -5.90
CA VAL A 128 14.20 9.35 -4.74
C VAL A 128 15.01 8.06 -4.73
N SER A 129 15.82 7.88 -3.69
CA SER A 129 16.61 6.66 -3.52
C SER A 129 15.81 5.60 -2.76
N THR A 130 15.76 4.40 -3.31
CA THR A 130 15.17 3.22 -2.67
C THR A 130 16.30 2.33 -2.14
N PHE A 131 16.12 1.82 -0.91
CA PHE A 131 17.07 0.90 -0.26
C PHE A 131 16.54 -0.54 -0.20
N GLU A 132 15.29 -0.77 -0.56
CA GLU A 132 14.66 -2.09 -0.63
C GLU A 132 14.47 -2.51 -2.08
N ASP A 133 14.50 -3.84 -2.32
CA ASP A 133 14.08 -4.42 -3.59
C ASP A 133 12.63 -4.00 -3.83
N GLY A 134 12.46 -2.98 -4.64
CA GLY A 134 11.16 -2.40 -4.91
C GLY A 134 10.33 -3.37 -5.72
N ASP A 135 9.08 -3.57 -5.29
CA ASP A 135 8.04 -4.06 -6.18
C ASP A 135 7.99 -3.15 -7.40
N TYR A 136 8.56 -3.65 -8.49
CA TYR A 136 8.36 -3.09 -9.81
C TYR A 136 7.08 -3.70 -10.37
N ASP A 137 5.96 -3.05 -10.11
CA ASP A 137 4.70 -3.23 -10.85
C ASP A 137 4.23 -1.88 -11.41
#